data_ad8c1a9cbb3e24932ec7e7ba2cc241be
#
_entry.id   ad8c1a9cbb3e24932ec7e7ba2cc241be
#
_cell.length_a   1.000
_cell.length_b   1.000
_cell.length_c   1.000
_cell.angle_alpha   90.00
_cell.angle_beta   90.00
_cell.angle_gamma   90.00
#
_symmetry.space_group_name_H-M   'P 1'
#
loop_
_entity.id
_entity.type
_entity.pdbx_description
1 polymer ?
#
loop_
_entity_poly.entity_id
_entity_poly.type
_entity_poly.pdbx_seq_one_letter_code
_entity_poly.pdbx_strand_id
1 'polypeptide(L)'
;PLSPKQRATLLKNIHRALKPGGHFVLDVSTRAHRQKHGNRNVWYATENGFWKPGPHLVLEEGFDYPEQSIWLDQYTVVEANQKLTVYRNWFQDYTPETITEELAQGGFAVESLWGDLTGEPNTPTGEWIGLVTCKK
;
A
#
# COMPACT_ATOMS: atom_id res chain seq x y z
N PRO A 1 4.65 -5.29 0.99
CA PRO A 1 3.77 -5.06 2.12
C PRO A 1 4.21 -5.86 3.34
N LEU A 2 3.60 -5.58 4.49
CA LEU A 2 3.70 -6.44 5.65
C LEU A 2 3.08 -7.81 5.32
N SER A 3 3.71 -8.89 5.76
CA SER A 3 3.08 -10.21 5.68
C SER A 3 1.78 -10.26 6.51
N PRO A 4 0.86 -11.20 6.26
CA PRO A 4 -0.37 -11.34 7.07
C PRO A 4 -0.09 -11.40 8.57
N LYS A 5 0.95 -12.12 8.99
CA LYS A 5 1.38 -12.20 10.40
C LYS A 5 1.84 -10.84 10.95
N GLN A 6 2.57 -10.08 10.16
CA GLN A 6 3.03 -8.74 10.57
C GLN A 6 1.86 -7.75 10.65
N ARG A 7 0.89 -7.81 9.72
CA ARG A 7 -0.32 -6.99 9.75
C ARG A 7 -1.16 -7.31 11.00
N ALA A 8 -1.38 -8.59 11.28
CA ALA A 8 -2.08 -9.00 12.50
C ALA A 8 -1.38 -8.49 13.77
N THR A 9 -0.03 -8.53 13.80
CA THR A 9 0.75 -7.98 14.92
C THR A 9 0.60 -6.47 15.03
N LEU A 10 0.61 -5.75 13.89
CA LEU A 10 0.39 -4.31 13.85
C LEU A 10 -0.98 -3.95 14.41
N LEU A 11 -2.05 -4.59 13.91
CA LEU A 11 -3.42 -4.36 14.38
C LEU A 11 -3.56 -4.64 15.88
N LYS A 12 -2.96 -5.72 16.37
CA LYS A 12 -2.94 -6.03 17.81
C LYS A 12 -2.25 -4.95 18.63
N ASN A 13 -1.14 -4.38 18.13
CA ASN A 13 -0.43 -3.30 18.81
C ASN A 13 -1.25 -2.01 18.84
N ILE A 14 -1.90 -1.64 17.72
CA ILE A 14 -2.79 -0.49 17.65
C ILE A 14 -3.97 -0.69 18.60
N HIS A 15 -4.60 -1.87 18.57
CA HIS A 15 -5.71 -2.21 19.47
C HIS A 15 -5.30 -2.06 20.93
N ARG A 16 -4.13 -2.53 21.33
CA ARG A 16 -3.62 -2.41 22.72
C ARG A 16 -3.35 -0.96 23.12
N ALA A 17 -2.90 -0.12 22.18
CA ALA A 17 -2.58 1.28 22.45
C ALA A 17 -3.83 2.17 22.60
N LEU A 18 -4.94 1.78 22.00
CA LEU A 18 -6.19 2.53 22.09
C LEU A 18 -6.93 2.24 23.40
N LYS A 19 -7.60 3.26 23.94
CA LYS A 19 -8.58 3.10 25.02
C LYS A 19 -9.80 2.31 24.54
N PRO A 20 -10.57 1.65 25.43
CA PRO A 20 -11.88 1.08 25.07
C PRO A 20 -12.75 2.13 24.37
N GLY A 21 -13.39 1.76 23.26
CA GLY A 21 -14.16 2.69 22.42
C GLY A 21 -13.32 3.70 21.63
N GLY A 22 -11.99 3.62 21.68
CA GLY A 22 -11.10 4.46 20.88
C GLY A 22 -11.19 4.16 19.40
N HIS A 23 -11.06 5.20 18.56
CA HIS A 23 -11.14 5.08 17.11
C HIS A 23 -9.77 4.91 16.47
N PHE A 24 -9.74 4.11 15.40
CA PHE A 24 -8.61 3.97 14.50
C PHE A 24 -9.08 4.33 13.08
N VAL A 25 -8.46 5.35 12.53
CA VAL A 25 -8.74 5.85 11.17
C VAL A 25 -7.58 5.45 10.27
N LEU A 26 -7.90 4.90 9.11
CA LEU A 26 -6.91 4.46 8.14
C LEU A 26 -7.46 4.56 6.72
N ASP A 27 -6.55 4.53 5.77
CA ASP A 27 -6.88 4.27 4.37
C ASP A 27 -6.05 3.11 3.82
N VAL A 28 -6.58 2.48 2.79
CA VAL A 28 -5.91 1.43 2.04
C VAL A 28 -6.16 1.62 0.54
N SER A 29 -5.21 1.18 -0.27
CA SER A 29 -5.36 1.25 -1.72
C SER A 29 -6.18 0.07 -2.25
N THR A 30 -6.86 0.34 -3.35
CA THR A 30 -7.57 -0.66 -4.14
C THR A 30 -6.74 -1.10 -5.33
N ARG A 31 -7.20 -2.16 -5.99
CA ARG A 31 -6.62 -2.58 -7.26
C ARG A 31 -6.72 -1.52 -8.36
N ALA A 32 -7.79 -0.71 -8.37
CA ALA A 32 -7.93 0.39 -9.33
C ALA A 32 -6.78 1.40 -9.22
N HIS A 33 -6.32 1.69 -7.99
CA HIS A 33 -5.14 2.52 -7.79
C HIS A 33 -3.89 1.92 -8.44
N ARG A 34 -3.64 0.61 -8.26
CA ARG A 34 -2.48 -0.05 -8.86
C ARG A 34 -2.53 -0.09 -10.38
N GLN A 35 -3.70 -0.39 -10.95
CA GLN A 35 -3.89 -0.38 -12.41
C GLN A 35 -3.62 0.98 -13.03
N LYS A 36 -3.88 2.06 -12.30
CA LYS A 36 -3.67 3.44 -12.77
C LYS A 36 -2.25 3.94 -12.51
N HIS A 37 -1.65 3.63 -11.36
CA HIS A 37 -0.42 4.24 -10.86
C HIS A 37 0.75 3.25 -10.66
N GLY A 38 0.51 1.94 -10.77
CA GLY A 38 1.58 0.95 -10.65
C GLY A 38 2.64 1.11 -11.74
N ASN A 39 3.87 0.75 -11.43
CA ASN A 39 4.98 0.85 -12.37
C ASN A 39 4.68 0.10 -13.68
N ARG A 40 5.11 0.70 -14.76
CA ARG A 40 5.12 0.11 -16.10
C ARG A 40 6.58 -0.12 -16.50
N ASN A 41 6.83 -1.10 -17.36
CA ASN A 41 8.17 -1.43 -17.81
C ASN A 41 8.74 -0.27 -18.63
N VAL A 42 9.43 0.64 -17.96
CA VAL A 42 10.08 1.84 -18.52
C VAL A 42 11.48 1.97 -17.97
N TRP A 43 12.30 2.75 -18.66
CA TRP A 43 13.62 3.11 -18.17
C TRP A 43 13.93 4.57 -18.50
N TYR A 44 14.78 5.18 -17.72
CA TYR A 44 15.28 6.52 -17.96
C TYR A 44 16.70 6.68 -17.41
N ALA A 45 17.44 7.60 -18.02
CA ALA A 45 18.74 8.05 -17.51
C ALA A 45 18.59 9.45 -16.91
N THR A 46 19.34 9.72 -15.86
CA THR A 46 19.35 11.04 -15.21
C THR A 46 20.75 11.38 -14.71
N GLU A 47 21.09 12.67 -14.72
CA GLU A 47 22.33 13.18 -14.13
C GLU A 47 22.27 13.27 -12.61
N ASN A 48 21.07 13.44 -12.05
CA ASN A 48 20.77 13.44 -10.61
C ASN A 48 19.32 13.03 -10.40
N GLY A 49 18.99 12.35 -9.31
CA GLY A 49 17.63 11.94 -9.09
C GLY A 49 17.35 11.46 -7.66
N PHE A 50 16.11 11.02 -7.46
CA PHE A 50 15.62 10.53 -6.17
C PHE A 50 16.49 9.42 -5.58
N TRP A 51 16.97 8.50 -6.44
CA TRP A 51 17.66 7.30 -5.97
C TRP A 51 19.07 7.57 -5.51
N LYS A 52 19.74 8.53 -6.13
CA LYS A 52 21.11 8.94 -5.77
C LYS A 52 21.55 10.22 -6.50
N PRO A 53 22.54 10.95 -5.96
CA PRO A 53 23.24 11.97 -6.72
C PRO A 53 24.16 11.34 -7.79
N GLY A 54 24.42 12.10 -8.86
CA GLY A 54 25.27 11.70 -9.99
C GLY A 54 24.55 10.87 -11.05
N PRO A 55 25.20 10.65 -12.20
CA PRO A 55 24.61 9.97 -13.34
C PRO A 55 24.23 8.52 -13.04
N HIS A 56 23.01 8.12 -13.38
CA HIS A 56 22.52 6.77 -13.24
C HIS A 56 21.35 6.46 -14.18
N LEU A 57 21.14 5.17 -14.42
CA LEU A 57 20.01 4.63 -15.15
C LEU A 57 19.04 3.99 -14.15
N VAL A 58 17.74 4.16 -14.37
CA VAL A 58 16.70 3.51 -13.58
C VAL A 58 15.82 2.69 -14.53
N LEU A 59 15.62 1.43 -14.19
CA LEU A 59 14.62 0.56 -14.81
C LEU A 59 13.48 0.39 -13.80
N GLU A 60 12.26 0.71 -14.22
CA GLU A 60 11.04 0.58 -13.44
C GLU A 60 10.21 -0.57 -14.00
N GLU A 61 9.88 -1.52 -13.16
CA GLU A 61 9.12 -2.70 -13.53
C GLU A 61 7.95 -2.89 -12.57
N GLY A 62 6.78 -3.24 -13.09
CA GLY A 62 5.59 -3.57 -12.30
C GLY A 62 5.22 -5.03 -12.46
N PHE A 63 5.00 -5.73 -11.35
CA PHE A 63 4.59 -7.13 -11.32
C PHE A 63 3.28 -7.25 -10.58
N ASP A 64 2.31 -7.86 -11.24
CA ASP A 64 0.97 -8.05 -10.73
C ASP A 64 0.75 -9.49 -10.29
N TYR A 65 0.30 -9.68 -9.05
CA TYR A 65 -0.06 -10.96 -8.44
C TYR A 65 -1.54 -10.92 -8.03
N PRO A 66 -2.48 -11.04 -8.99
CA PRO A 66 -3.90 -10.80 -8.76
C PRO A 66 -4.52 -11.77 -7.75
N GLU A 67 -4.10 -13.03 -7.74
CA GLU A 67 -4.64 -14.04 -6.82
C GLU A 67 -4.32 -13.75 -5.35
N GLN A 68 -3.21 -13.04 -5.08
CA GLN A 68 -2.80 -12.63 -3.75
C GLN A 68 -3.20 -11.19 -3.44
N SER A 69 -3.81 -10.46 -4.41
CA SER A 69 -4.06 -9.02 -4.32
C SER A 69 -2.78 -8.23 -3.99
N ILE A 70 -1.65 -8.62 -4.58
CA ILE A 70 -0.34 -8.02 -4.36
C ILE A 70 0.17 -7.40 -5.67
N TRP A 71 0.83 -6.25 -5.53
CA TRP A 71 1.58 -5.60 -6.58
C TRP A 71 3.01 -5.34 -6.12
N LEU A 72 3.99 -5.51 -7.02
CA LEU A 72 5.39 -5.18 -6.79
C LEU A 72 5.83 -4.11 -7.79
N ASP A 73 6.30 -2.97 -7.28
CA ASP A 73 7.10 -2.03 -8.06
C ASP A 73 8.59 -2.29 -7.79
N GLN A 74 9.32 -2.66 -8.83
CA GLN A 74 10.75 -2.87 -8.76
C GLN A 74 11.49 -1.74 -9.47
N TYR A 75 12.55 -1.25 -8.85
CA TYR A 75 13.44 -0.24 -9.40
C TYR A 75 14.85 -0.79 -9.40
N THR A 76 15.44 -0.90 -10.59
CA THR A 76 16.84 -1.29 -10.75
C THR A 76 17.65 -0.05 -11.10
N VAL A 77 18.51 0.36 -10.18
CA VAL A 77 19.38 1.53 -10.35
C VAL A 77 20.76 1.05 -10.78
N VAL A 78 21.22 1.51 -11.94
CA VAL A 78 22.53 1.17 -12.53
C VAL A 78 23.41 2.40 -12.56
N GLU A 79 24.52 2.35 -11.86
CA GLU A 79 25.48 3.42 -11.76
C GLU A 79 26.54 3.37 -12.88
N ALA A 80 27.21 4.47 -13.18
CA ALA A 80 28.25 4.55 -14.20
C ALA A 80 29.43 3.59 -13.96
N ASN A 81 29.71 3.23 -12.70
CA ASN A 81 30.70 2.24 -12.30
C ASN A 81 30.20 0.78 -12.37
N GLN A 82 29.06 0.55 -13.04
CA GLN A 82 28.39 -0.76 -13.20
C GLN A 82 27.81 -1.34 -11.90
N LYS A 83 27.79 -0.58 -10.79
CA LYS A 83 27.12 -1.00 -9.59
C LYS A 83 25.59 -1.02 -9.83
N LEU A 84 24.97 -2.10 -9.42
CA LEU A 84 23.55 -2.33 -9.56
C LEU A 84 22.91 -2.46 -8.18
N THR A 85 21.82 -1.72 -7.96
CA THR A 85 21.03 -1.77 -6.72
C THR A 85 19.56 -1.96 -7.08
N VAL A 86 18.90 -2.92 -6.43
CA VAL A 86 17.48 -3.21 -6.67
C VAL A 86 16.65 -2.85 -5.45
N TYR A 87 15.65 -2.01 -5.65
CA TYR A 87 14.65 -1.65 -4.64
C TYR A 87 13.32 -2.28 -5.00
N ARG A 88 12.57 -2.76 -4.00
CA ARG A 88 11.30 -3.44 -4.19
C ARG A 88 10.26 -2.88 -3.24
N ASN A 89 9.20 -2.31 -3.79
CA ASN A 89 8.05 -1.82 -3.05
C ASN A 89 6.87 -2.76 -3.30
N TRP A 90 6.46 -3.44 -2.25
CA TRP A 90 5.33 -4.35 -2.29
C TRP A 90 4.08 -3.67 -1.77
N PHE A 91 2.96 -3.87 -2.44
CA PHE A 91 1.68 -3.29 -2.08
C PHE A 91 0.64 -4.39 -1.93
N GLN A 92 -0.20 -4.26 -0.92
CA GLN A 92 -1.40 -5.09 -0.74
C GLN A 92 -2.60 -4.27 -1.17
N ASP A 93 -3.39 -4.79 -2.09
CA ASP A 93 -4.66 -4.18 -2.49
C ASP A 93 -5.81 -4.78 -1.68
N TYR A 94 -6.81 -3.94 -1.42
CA TYR A 94 -7.98 -4.34 -0.64
C TYR A 94 -9.28 -4.06 -1.40
N THR A 95 -10.31 -4.82 -1.03
CA THR A 95 -11.72 -4.48 -1.24
C THR A 95 -12.35 -4.06 0.09
N PRO A 96 -13.53 -3.41 0.08
CA PRO A 96 -14.25 -3.11 1.32
C PRO A 96 -14.45 -4.33 2.21
N GLU A 97 -14.74 -5.49 1.63
CA GLU A 97 -14.96 -6.75 2.33
C GLU A 97 -13.68 -7.26 2.99
N THR A 98 -12.58 -7.34 2.22
CA THR A 98 -11.32 -7.91 2.73
C THR A 98 -10.68 -7.07 3.82
N ILE A 99 -10.72 -5.73 3.72
CA ILE A 99 -10.21 -4.87 4.79
C ILE A 99 -11.10 -4.92 6.04
N THR A 100 -12.43 -4.96 5.86
CA THR A 100 -13.37 -5.07 6.98
C THR A 100 -13.15 -6.36 7.75
N GLU A 101 -12.96 -7.48 7.05
CA GLU A 101 -12.67 -8.78 7.66
C GLU A 101 -11.33 -8.76 8.42
N GLU A 102 -10.26 -8.21 7.83
CA GLU A 102 -8.95 -8.12 8.48
C GLU A 102 -9.00 -7.26 9.74
N LEU A 103 -9.73 -6.14 9.71
CA LEU A 103 -9.93 -5.27 10.87
C LEU A 103 -10.76 -5.96 11.97
N ALA A 104 -11.80 -6.70 11.59
CA ALA A 104 -12.60 -7.45 12.55
C ALA A 104 -11.77 -8.52 13.27
N GLN A 105 -10.89 -9.23 12.58
CA GLN A 105 -9.93 -10.18 13.17
C GLN A 105 -8.94 -9.47 14.11
N GLY A 106 -8.64 -8.19 13.85
CA GLY A 106 -7.80 -7.33 14.71
C GLY A 106 -8.51 -6.75 15.92
N GLY A 107 -9.82 -7.03 16.12
CA GLY A 107 -10.62 -6.54 17.24
C GLY A 107 -11.27 -5.17 17.00
N PHE A 108 -11.42 -4.76 15.75
CA PHE A 108 -12.05 -3.49 15.36
C PHE A 108 -13.42 -3.71 14.73
N ALA A 109 -14.34 -2.78 14.97
CA ALA A 109 -15.60 -2.67 14.24
C ALA A 109 -15.50 -1.49 13.26
N VAL A 110 -15.79 -1.70 11.98
CA VAL A 110 -15.90 -0.62 11.01
C VAL A 110 -17.20 0.11 11.26
N GLU A 111 -17.13 1.43 11.49
CA GLU A 111 -18.28 2.32 11.71
C GLU A 111 -18.68 3.05 10.44
N SER A 112 -17.70 3.44 9.63
CA SER A 112 -17.96 4.09 8.34
C SER A 112 -16.86 3.78 7.32
N LEU A 113 -17.25 3.82 6.05
CA LEU A 113 -16.41 3.52 4.90
C LEU A 113 -16.59 4.60 3.85
N TRP A 114 -15.48 5.15 3.39
CA TRP A 114 -15.37 6.30 2.50
C TRP A 114 -14.47 5.98 1.31
N GLY A 115 -14.48 6.85 0.29
CA GLY A 115 -13.56 6.76 -0.86
C GLY A 115 -12.13 7.19 -0.53
N ASP A 116 -11.98 7.97 0.52
CA ASP A 116 -10.68 8.43 1.06
C ASP A 116 -10.86 8.96 2.50
N LEU A 117 -9.83 9.64 3.04
CA LEU A 117 -9.88 10.27 4.37
C LEU A 117 -10.43 11.72 4.35
N THR A 118 -10.86 12.24 3.20
CA THR A 118 -11.46 13.58 3.09
C THR A 118 -12.99 13.56 3.15
N GLY A 119 -13.59 12.36 3.14
CA GLY A 119 -15.03 12.16 3.22
C GLY A 119 -15.71 11.98 1.86
N GLU A 120 -14.93 11.70 0.82
CA GLU A 120 -15.51 11.36 -0.50
C GLU A 120 -16.26 10.03 -0.42
N PRO A 121 -17.41 9.89 -1.13
CA PRO A 121 -18.15 8.64 -1.15
C PRO A 121 -17.31 7.48 -1.70
N ASN A 122 -17.42 6.31 -1.07
CA ASN A 122 -16.81 5.09 -1.62
C ASN A 122 -17.53 4.67 -2.90
N THR A 123 -16.76 4.32 -3.91
CA THR A 123 -17.28 3.84 -5.21
C THR A 123 -16.57 2.54 -5.61
N PRO A 124 -17.22 1.68 -6.42
CA PRO A 124 -16.62 0.42 -6.88
C PRO A 124 -15.31 0.58 -7.67
N THR A 125 -15.09 1.75 -8.25
CA THR A 125 -13.88 2.09 -9.03
C THR A 125 -12.95 3.04 -8.29
N GLY A 126 -13.21 3.29 -7.00
CA GLY A 126 -12.39 4.15 -6.15
C GLY A 126 -10.98 3.62 -6.00
N GLU A 127 -10.01 4.52 -5.97
CA GLU A 127 -8.60 4.19 -5.82
C GLU A 127 -8.20 3.91 -4.37
N TRP A 128 -9.00 4.41 -3.43
CA TRP A 128 -8.77 4.31 -1.98
C TRP A 128 -10.03 3.86 -1.25
N ILE A 129 -9.84 3.34 -0.08
CA ILE A 129 -10.88 3.04 0.89
C ILE A 129 -10.44 3.66 2.21
N GLY A 130 -11.16 4.72 2.63
CA GLY A 130 -11.00 5.34 3.94
C GLY A 130 -11.94 4.68 4.95
N LEU A 131 -11.46 4.38 6.16
CA LEU A 131 -12.24 3.70 7.18
C LEU A 131 -12.12 4.43 8.52
N VAL A 132 -13.25 4.53 9.19
CA VAL A 132 -13.30 4.86 10.62
C VAL A 132 -13.73 3.59 11.36
N THR A 133 -12.92 3.19 12.32
CA THR A 133 -13.15 1.97 13.09
C THR A 133 -13.14 2.24 14.58
N CYS A 134 -13.85 1.45 15.35
CA CYS A 134 -13.87 1.51 16.81
C CYS A 134 -13.27 0.24 17.41
N LYS A 135 -12.47 0.40 18.45
CA LYS A 135 -11.97 -0.71 19.27
C LYS A 135 -13.15 -1.39 19.99
N LYS A 136 -13.33 -2.68 19.75
CA LYS A 136 -14.26 -3.55 20.49
C LYS A 136 -13.69 -3.93 21.86
#